data_64f0bf20b8dee5c6908e659665318194
#
_entry.id   64f0bf20b8dee5c6908e659665318194
#
_cell.length_a   1.000
_cell.length_b   1.000
_cell.length_c   1.000
_cell.angle_alpha   90.00
_cell.angle_beta   90.00
_cell.angle_gamma   90.00
#
_symmetry.space_group_name_H-M   'P 1'
#
loop_
_entity.id
_entity.type
_entity.pdbx_description
1 polymer ?
#
loop_
_entity_poly.entity_id
_entity_poly.type
_entity_poly.pdbx_seq_one_letter_code
_entity_poly.pdbx_strand_id
1 'polypeptide(L)'
;MSGPGRNDALVATADDVHHAYRLLLGREPDPAGLKHHCEEILSRRATTRSLARMFMQSAEYEEANEPALFEVGLDGYSVFVRSGDGDIGQSVRDAHEYEPHVTRVLRDVLGAGDVFLDVGANIGFFTHLAAHLVGENGRVIAIEPMDKNLQLIYRGLAGNGYRHVHVLACAASDARDIVSVATHSATSNGQVRMMDAGAPDRLYTQTVRLDDVLGDLDRLDLAKFDIEGFEPRAWRGFRRTLERLRPVVLTEFHPHCMRTYARVEPAEYLDMLFEYGRVHVLPHQGEAQSCADAAEAMQYWQAADAAARNDGTHHLDLMVQPGR
;
A
#
# COMPACT_ATOMS: atom_id res chain seq x y z
N MET A 1 34.09 -13.03 33.61
CA MET A 1 34.25 -11.69 33.03
C MET A 1 32.86 -11.24 32.54
N SER A 2 32.25 -10.32 33.30
CA SER A 2 30.93 -9.75 33.06
C SER A 2 31.01 -8.83 31.86
N GLY A 3 30.14 -9.05 30.87
CA GLY A 3 29.99 -8.20 29.72
C GLY A 3 29.49 -6.81 30.09
N PRO A 4 29.71 -5.77 29.27
CA PRO A 4 29.38 -4.40 29.57
C PRO A 4 27.85 -4.22 29.68
N GLY A 5 27.45 -3.53 30.76
CA GLY A 5 26.07 -3.31 31.14
C GLY A 5 25.23 -2.63 30.05
N ARG A 6 23.93 -2.90 30.12
CA ARG A 6 22.87 -2.18 29.42
C ARG A 6 23.10 -0.68 29.59
N ASN A 7 23.14 0.06 28.48
CA ASN A 7 23.09 1.51 28.45
C ASN A 7 21.94 1.98 29.37
N ASP A 8 22.28 2.57 30.50
CA ASP A 8 21.34 3.38 31.27
C ASP A 8 20.89 4.52 30.34
N ALA A 9 19.62 4.49 29.93
CA ALA A 9 19.08 5.49 29.03
C ALA A 9 19.21 6.86 29.71
N LEU A 10 19.98 7.78 29.12
CA LEU A 10 20.21 9.11 29.63
C LEU A 10 18.88 9.82 29.92
N VAL A 11 18.68 10.27 31.15
CA VAL A 11 17.49 11.05 31.51
C VAL A 11 17.61 12.43 30.83
N ALA A 12 16.52 12.85 30.19
CA ALA A 12 16.49 14.12 29.49
C ALA A 12 16.53 15.31 30.46
N THR A 13 17.23 16.36 30.06
CA THR A 13 17.43 17.63 30.82
C THR A 13 16.76 18.79 30.09
N ALA A 14 16.70 19.95 30.71
CA ALA A 14 16.20 21.18 30.08
C ALA A 14 17.04 21.58 28.86
N ASP A 15 18.35 21.33 28.88
CA ASP A 15 19.23 21.58 27.73
C ASP A 15 18.87 20.65 26.54
N ASP A 16 18.48 19.40 26.81
CA ASP A 16 18.02 18.48 25.77
C ASP A 16 16.71 18.97 25.14
N VAL A 17 15.83 19.61 25.91
CA VAL A 17 14.62 20.27 25.35
C VAL A 17 15.00 21.41 24.42
N HIS A 18 15.94 22.28 24.82
CA HIS A 18 16.45 23.34 23.94
C HIS A 18 17.04 22.78 22.65
N HIS A 19 17.86 21.73 22.75
CA HIS A 19 18.46 21.07 21.59
C HIS A 19 17.40 20.44 20.69
N ALA A 20 16.34 19.84 21.26
CA ALA A 20 15.25 19.27 20.49
C ALA A 20 14.51 20.35 19.67
N TYR A 21 14.20 21.50 20.24
CA TYR A 21 13.61 22.63 19.51
C TYR A 21 14.49 23.09 18.35
N ARG A 22 15.79 23.26 18.59
CA ARG A 22 16.73 23.74 17.56
C ARG A 22 16.99 22.72 16.45
N LEU A 23 17.20 21.45 16.82
CA LEU A 23 17.59 20.41 15.89
C LEU A 23 16.40 19.79 15.14
N LEU A 24 15.24 19.67 15.80
CA LEU A 24 14.08 19.01 15.23
C LEU A 24 13.05 20.01 14.65
N LEU A 25 12.88 21.19 15.31
CA LEU A 25 11.90 22.18 14.86
C LEU A 25 12.55 23.42 14.21
N GLY A 26 13.89 23.50 14.17
CA GLY A 26 14.63 24.58 13.53
C GLY A 26 14.44 25.97 14.16
N ARG A 27 13.98 26.04 15.42
CA ARG A 27 13.72 27.31 16.13
C ARG A 27 14.13 27.24 17.62
N GLU A 28 14.19 28.41 18.26
CA GLU A 28 14.31 28.48 19.71
C GLU A 28 12.95 28.17 20.37
N PRO A 29 12.95 27.56 21.59
CA PRO A 29 11.71 27.36 22.32
C PRO A 29 11.12 28.70 22.79
N ASP A 30 9.82 28.84 22.65
CA ASP A 30 9.12 29.88 23.37
C ASP A 30 9.01 29.56 24.89
N PRO A 31 8.81 30.56 25.78
CA PRO A 31 8.82 30.32 27.23
C PRO A 31 7.77 29.31 27.71
N ALA A 32 6.61 29.25 27.05
CA ALA A 32 5.52 28.36 27.44
C ALA A 32 5.83 26.92 26.98
N GLY A 33 6.30 26.75 25.77
CA GLY A 33 6.70 25.45 25.21
C GLY A 33 7.88 24.85 25.98
N LEU A 34 8.90 25.67 26.31
CA LEU A 34 10.03 25.21 27.13
C LEU A 34 9.55 24.71 28.49
N LYS A 35 8.72 25.51 29.16
CA LYS A 35 8.17 25.15 30.48
C LYS A 35 7.38 23.86 30.43
N HIS A 36 6.49 23.74 29.46
CA HIS A 36 5.65 22.54 29.24
C HIS A 36 6.49 21.28 29.08
N HIS A 37 7.45 21.27 28.16
CA HIS A 37 8.28 20.10 27.91
C HIS A 37 9.24 19.81 29.07
N CYS A 38 9.76 20.82 29.78
CA CYS A 38 10.55 20.59 30.97
C CYS A 38 9.71 19.92 32.10
N GLU A 39 8.48 20.36 32.32
CA GLU A 39 7.56 19.73 33.29
C GLU A 39 7.24 18.28 32.86
N GLU A 40 7.06 18.03 31.57
CA GLU A 40 6.74 16.70 31.05
C GLU A 40 7.90 15.72 31.20
N ILE A 41 9.14 16.10 30.87
CA ILE A 41 10.32 15.23 31.05
C ILE A 41 10.57 14.92 32.52
N LEU A 42 10.33 15.88 33.41
CA LEU A 42 10.50 15.70 34.88
C LEU A 42 9.44 14.74 35.43
N SER A 43 8.17 14.94 35.07
CA SER A 43 7.06 14.14 35.60
C SER A 43 7.15 12.66 35.15
N ARG A 44 7.63 12.40 33.91
CA ARG A 44 7.72 11.07 33.34
C ARG A 44 9.10 10.42 33.46
N ARG A 45 10.09 11.09 34.01
CA ARG A 45 11.51 10.69 33.98
C ARG A 45 11.90 10.30 32.54
N ALA A 46 11.55 11.15 31.58
CA ALA A 46 11.76 10.89 30.19
C ALA A 46 13.24 10.74 29.86
N THR A 47 13.55 9.82 28.95
CA THR A 47 14.91 9.68 28.42
C THR A 47 15.10 10.61 27.21
N THR A 48 16.34 10.92 26.84
CA THR A 48 16.65 11.70 25.63
C THR A 48 16.01 11.08 24.38
N ARG A 49 15.94 9.75 24.31
CA ARG A 49 15.25 9.05 23.21
C ARG A 49 13.74 9.29 23.24
N SER A 50 13.10 9.24 24.42
CA SER A 50 11.66 9.49 24.51
C SER A 50 11.31 10.94 24.24
N LEU A 51 12.15 11.90 24.67
CA LEU A 51 12.03 13.30 24.34
C LEU A 51 12.11 13.54 22.83
N ALA A 52 13.13 13.01 22.16
CA ALA A 52 13.25 13.11 20.70
C ALA A 52 11.99 12.57 20.00
N ARG A 53 11.47 11.41 20.45
CA ARG A 53 10.23 10.84 19.88
C ARG A 53 9.02 11.75 20.10
N MET A 54 8.87 12.38 21.27
CA MET A 54 7.78 13.33 21.54
C MET A 54 7.81 14.49 20.54
N PHE A 55 9.00 15.05 20.29
CA PHE A 55 9.14 16.12 19.30
C PHE A 55 8.85 15.66 17.88
N MET A 56 9.38 14.51 17.48
CA MET A 56 9.16 13.95 16.15
C MET A 56 7.70 13.51 15.88
N GLN A 57 6.89 13.35 16.93
CA GLN A 57 5.46 13.05 16.85
C GLN A 57 4.58 14.30 17.06
N SER A 58 5.18 15.48 17.22
CA SER A 58 4.41 16.72 17.36
C SER A 58 3.88 17.18 16.00
N ALA A 59 2.68 17.82 16.02
CA ALA A 59 2.10 18.40 14.81
C ALA A 59 3.05 19.44 14.16
N GLU A 60 3.79 20.21 14.98
CA GLU A 60 4.78 21.17 14.48
C GLU A 60 5.94 20.49 13.72
N TYR A 61 6.43 19.35 14.23
CA TYR A 61 7.48 18.59 13.53
C TYR A 61 6.94 17.98 12.23
N GLU A 62 5.73 17.42 12.28
CA GLU A 62 5.08 16.86 11.11
C GLU A 62 4.88 17.94 10.03
N GLU A 63 4.38 19.13 10.41
CA GLU A 63 4.18 20.26 9.50
C GLU A 63 5.51 20.77 8.91
N ALA A 64 6.54 20.93 9.76
CA ALA A 64 7.86 21.40 9.35
C ALA A 64 8.64 20.38 8.47
N ASN A 65 8.33 19.10 8.62
CA ASN A 65 8.99 18.00 7.92
C ASN A 65 8.04 17.24 7.00
N GLU A 66 6.89 17.83 6.67
CA GLU A 66 5.99 17.21 5.70
C GLU A 66 6.74 16.99 4.38
N PRO A 67 6.80 15.76 3.86
CA PRO A 67 7.56 15.47 2.67
C PRO A 67 7.06 16.33 1.50
N ALA A 68 7.98 17.00 0.83
CA ALA A 68 7.63 17.76 -0.37
C ALA A 68 6.94 16.84 -1.39
N LEU A 69 5.89 17.37 -2.01
CA LEU A 69 5.16 16.65 -3.06
C LEU A 69 5.73 17.05 -4.42
N PHE A 70 5.96 16.06 -5.26
CA PHE A 70 6.42 16.25 -6.63
C PHE A 70 5.37 15.71 -7.59
N GLU A 71 5.06 16.51 -8.60
CA GLU A 71 4.37 16.02 -9.78
C GLU A 71 5.39 15.42 -10.74
N VAL A 72 5.17 14.18 -11.14
CA VAL A 72 6.00 13.47 -12.11
C VAL A 72 5.18 13.25 -13.37
N GLY A 73 5.60 13.91 -14.47
CA GLY A 73 4.99 13.72 -15.79
C GLY A 73 5.39 12.36 -16.36
N LEU A 74 4.41 11.60 -16.82
CA LEU A 74 4.56 10.32 -17.51
C LEU A 74 4.04 10.46 -18.95
N ASP A 75 3.96 9.35 -19.68
CA ASP A 75 3.49 9.37 -21.08
C ASP A 75 1.98 9.67 -21.17
N GLY A 76 1.64 10.96 -21.25
CA GLY A 76 0.28 11.46 -21.41
C GLY A 76 -0.50 11.70 -20.13
N TYR A 77 0.07 11.47 -18.94
CA TYR A 77 -0.54 11.75 -17.63
C TYR A 77 0.53 12.08 -16.59
N SER A 78 0.12 12.48 -15.40
CA SER A 78 1.04 12.73 -14.28
C SER A 78 0.57 12.03 -13.01
N VAL A 79 1.51 11.78 -12.10
CA VAL A 79 1.26 11.27 -10.75
C VAL A 79 1.96 12.14 -9.72
N PHE A 80 1.46 12.14 -8.48
CA PHE A 80 2.10 12.85 -7.38
C PHE A 80 2.81 11.85 -6.47
N VAL A 81 4.02 12.20 -6.03
CA VAL A 81 4.85 11.39 -5.14
C VAL A 81 5.40 12.24 -4.00
N ARG A 82 5.77 11.62 -2.87
CA ARG A 82 6.43 12.28 -1.73
C ARG A 82 7.96 12.18 -1.85
N SER A 83 8.67 13.20 -1.37
CA SER A 83 10.14 13.23 -1.38
C SER A 83 10.78 12.10 -0.58
N GLY A 84 10.13 11.66 0.48
CA GLY A 84 10.62 10.62 1.38
C GLY A 84 10.19 9.19 1.02
N ASP A 85 9.41 9.01 -0.04
CA ASP A 85 9.00 7.67 -0.50
C ASP A 85 10.17 7.00 -1.22
N GLY A 86 10.79 6.04 -0.53
CA GLY A 86 11.94 5.27 -1.00
C GLY A 86 11.59 4.02 -1.83
N ASP A 87 10.33 3.83 -2.14
CA ASP A 87 9.81 2.68 -2.88
C ASP A 87 9.14 3.12 -4.19
N ILE A 88 7.82 3.09 -4.27
CA ILE A 88 7.07 3.49 -5.47
C ILE A 88 7.44 4.91 -5.90
N GLY A 89 7.43 5.85 -4.95
CA GLY A 89 7.76 7.25 -5.23
C GLY A 89 9.17 7.43 -5.79
N GLN A 90 10.16 6.66 -5.32
CA GLN A 90 11.51 6.69 -5.86
C GLN A 90 11.56 6.12 -7.28
N SER A 91 10.97 4.95 -7.52
CA SER A 91 10.91 4.31 -8.84
C SER A 91 10.28 5.25 -9.87
N VAL A 92 9.16 5.86 -9.53
CA VAL A 92 8.44 6.78 -10.42
C VAL A 92 9.26 8.04 -10.71
N ARG A 93 9.94 8.63 -9.71
CA ARG A 93 10.81 9.81 -9.93
C ARG A 93 12.01 9.51 -10.80
N ASP A 94 12.68 8.38 -10.54
CA ASP A 94 13.99 8.09 -11.10
C ASP A 94 13.88 7.40 -12.48
N ALA A 95 12.94 6.47 -12.62
CA ALA A 95 12.75 5.68 -13.83
C ALA A 95 11.53 6.08 -14.68
N HIS A 96 10.62 6.89 -14.16
CA HIS A 96 9.30 7.20 -14.77
C HIS A 96 8.48 5.92 -15.03
N GLU A 97 8.70 4.90 -14.22
CA GLU A 97 8.12 3.58 -14.36
C GLU A 97 7.94 2.93 -12.99
N TYR A 98 6.93 2.09 -12.87
CA TYR A 98 6.70 1.22 -11.73
C TYR A 98 6.15 -0.11 -12.22
N GLU A 99 6.67 -1.23 -11.71
CA GLU A 99 6.29 -2.60 -12.10
C GLU A 99 6.07 -2.76 -13.62
N PRO A 100 7.13 -2.69 -14.45
CA PRO A 100 7.00 -2.66 -15.91
C PRO A 100 6.25 -3.86 -16.49
N HIS A 101 6.32 -5.02 -15.84
CA HIS A 101 5.61 -6.23 -16.24
C HIS A 101 4.09 -6.09 -16.00
N VAL A 102 3.65 -5.51 -14.88
CA VAL A 102 2.24 -5.20 -14.57
C VAL A 102 1.74 -4.06 -15.46
N THR A 103 2.53 -2.98 -15.58
CA THR A 103 2.25 -1.84 -16.47
C THR A 103 1.97 -2.30 -17.91
N ARG A 104 2.77 -3.25 -18.42
CA ARG A 104 2.56 -3.82 -19.76
C ARG A 104 1.20 -4.50 -19.89
N VAL A 105 0.81 -5.32 -18.90
CA VAL A 105 -0.49 -5.99 -18.95
C VAL A 105 -1.64 -4.99 -18.95
N LEU A 106 -1.58 -3.90 -18.15
CA LEU A 106 -2.60 -2.87 -18.21
C LEU A 106 -2.71 -2.27 -19.61
N ARG A 107 -1.57 -1.94 -20.24
CA ARG A 107 -1.53 -1.39 -21.61
C ARG A 107 -2.03 -2.37 -22.70
N ASP A 108 -1.81 -3.67 -22.50
CA ASP A 108 -2.22 -4.71 -23.45
C ASP A 108 -3.71 -5.06 -23.32
N VAL A 109 -4.29 -4.92 -22.12
CA VAL A 109 -5.67 -5.34 -21.83
C VAL A 109 -6.65 -4.18 -21.92
N LEU A 110 -6.29 -3.00 -21.39
CA LEU A 110 -7.22 -1.87 -21.32
C LEU A 110 -7.25 -1.03 -22.58
N GLY A 111 -8.44 -0.72 -23.03
CA GLY A 111 -8.71 0.18 -24.14
C GLY A 111 -9.76 1.23 -23.79
N ALA A 112 -9.99 2.15 -24.74
CA ALA A 112 -10.96 3.23 -24.56
C ALA A 112 -12.37 2.70 -24.26
N GLY A 113 -12.98 3.19 -23.18
CA GLY A 113 -14.32 2.77 -22.74
C GLY A 113 -14.34 1.58 -21.78
N ASP A 114 -13.21 0.99 -21.44
CA ASP A 114 -13.12 -0.13 -20.51
C ASP A 114 -13.30 0.30 -19.05
N VAL A 115 -13.55 -0.67 -18.18
CA VAL A 115 -13.74 -0.50 -16.75
C VAL A 115 -12.62 -1.23 -16.00
N PHE A 116 -11.90 -0.49 -15.17
CA PHE A 116 -10.80 -1.00 -14.34
C PHE A 116 -11.08 -0.85 -12.85
N LEU A 117 -10.77 -1.88 -12.07
CA LEU A 117 -10.80 -1.87 -10.61
C LEU A 117 -9.39 -2.01 -10.07
N ASP A 118 -8.96 -1.05 -9.24
CA ASP A 118 -7.65 -0.99 -8.59
C ASP A 118 -7.82 -1.14 -7.08
N VAL A 119 -7.59 -2.35 -6.55
CA VAL A 119 -7.68 -2.65 -5.13
C VAL A 119 -6.29 -2.60 -4.50
N GLY A 120 -6.05 -1.60 -3.67
CA GLY A 120 -4.73 -1.21 -3.20
C GLY A 120 -4.09 -0.18 -4.13
N ALA A 121 -4.84 0.90 -4.42
CA ALA A 121 -4.39 1.90 -5.39
C ALA A 121 -3.11 2.64 -4.99
N ASN A 122 -2.73 2.62 -3.71
CA ASN A 122 -1.54 3.24 -3.15
C ASN A 122 -1.45 4.73 -3.56
N ILE A 123 -0.34 5.21 -4.13
CA ILE A 123 -0.22 6.59 -4.63
C ILE A 123 -1.02 6.86 -5.91
N GLY A 124 -1.67 5.85 -6.48
CA GLY A 124 -2.50 5.95 -7.67
C GLY A 124 -1.76 5.75 -8.98
N PHE A 125 -0.58 5.14 -9.01
CA PHE A 125 0.17 4.94 -10.24
C PHE A 125 -0.66 4.17 -11.29
N PHE A 126 -1.19 3.00 -10.96
CA PHE A 126 -2.02 2.21 -11.87
C PHE A 126 -3.40 2.84 -12.10
N THR A 127 -3.97 3.49 -11.08
CA THR A 127 -5.22 4.25 -11.21
C THR A 127 -5.13 5.32 -12.29
N HIS A 128 -4.05 6.13 -12.32
CA HIS A 128 -3.87 7.21 -13.30
C HIS A 128 -3.51 6.65 -14.69
N LEU A 129 -2.66 5.62 -14.76
CA LEU A 129 -2.38 4.92 -16.00
C LEU A 129 -3.68 4.37 -16.63
N ALA A 130 -4.48 3.65 -15.85
CA ALA A 130 -5.74 3.10 -16.33
C ALA A 130 -6.71 4.22 -16.77
N ALA A 131 -6.83 5.30 -15.99
CA ALA A 131 -7.67 6.44 -16.35
C ALA A 131 -7.25 7.07 -17.68
N HIS A 132 -5.94 7.15 -17.94
CA HIS A 132 -5.42 7.61 -19.24
C HIS A 132 -5.80 6.65 -20.37
N LEU A 133 -5.67 5.33 -20.16
CA LEU A 133 -5.94 4.32 -21.19
C LEU A 133 -7.42 4.19 -21.53
N VAL A 134 -8.30 4.18 -20.50
CA VAL A 134 -9.74 3.98 -20.73
C VAL A 134 -10.45 5.26 -21.21
N GLY A 135 -9.85 6.43 -20.95
CA GLY A 135 -10.40 7.72 -21.38
C GLY A 135 -11.75 8.06 -20.74
N GLU A 136 -12.33 9.20 -21.13
CA GLU A 136 -13.56 9.76 -20.52
C GLU A 136 -14.80 8.85 -20.63
N ASN A 137 -14.84 7.95 -21.60
CA ASN A 137 -15.94 7.01 -21.79
C ASN A 137 -15.78 5.72 -20.97
N GLY A 138 -14.59 5.50 -20.37
CA GLY A 138 -14.33 4.38 -19.47
C GLY A 138 -14.61 4.74 -18.02
N ARG A 139 -14.24 3.83 -17.12
CA ARG A 139 -14.39 4.02 -15.68
C ARG A 139 -13.23 3.38 -14.93
N VAL A 140 -12.72 4.07 -13.93
CA VAL A 140 -11.75 3.52 -12.98
C VAL A 140 -12.34 3.58 -11.58
N ILE A 141 -12.19 2.51 -10.81
CA ILE A 141 -12.59 2.44 -9.42
C ILE A 141 -11.34 2.11 -8.62
N ALA A 142 -10.94 3.00 -7.72
CA ALA A 142 -9.75 2.87 -6.88
C ALA A 142 -10.15 2.65 -5.42
N ILE A 143 -9.57 1.64 -4.79
CA ILE A 143 -9.77 1.31 -3.37
C ILE A 143 -8.44 1.52 -2.65
N GLU A 144 -8.42 2.47 -1.70
CA GLU A 144 -7.22 2.79 -0.93
C GLU A 144 -7.63 3.26 0.47
N PRO A 145 -7.12 2.63 1.55
CA PRO A 145 -7.50 2.99 2.91
C PRO A 145 -6.69 4.15 3.50
N MET A 146 -5.49 4.45 2.98
CA MET A 146 -4.58 5.41 3.60
C MET A 146 -4.83 6.84 3.12
N ASP A 147 -5.11 7.74 4.07
CA ASP A 147 -5.37 9.16 3.83
C ASP A 147 -4.23 9.86 3.09
N LYS A 148 -2.97 9.54 3.44
CA LYS A 148 -1.77 10.09 2.80
C LYS A 148 -1.70 9.69 1.31
N ASN A 149 -2.07 8.47 0.97
CA ASN A 149 -2.12 8.00 -0.41
C ASN A 149 -3.30 8.61 -1.17
N LEU A 150 -4.47 8.65 -0.52
CA LEU A 150 -5.66 9.31 -1.08
C LEU A 150 -5.39 10.76 -1.50
N GLN A 151 -4.62 11.52 -0.71
CA GLN A 151 -4.20 12.88 -1.07
C GLN A 151 -3.44 12.91 -2.42
N LEU A 152 -2.54 11.95 -2.64
CA LEU A 152 -1.76 11.87 -3.89
C LEU A 152 -2.66 11.50 -5.07
N ILE A 153 -3.56 10.52 -4.87
CA ILE A 153 -4.54 10.14 -5.88
C ILE A 153 -5.38 11.36 -6.28
N TYR A 154 -6.00 12.06 -5.32
CA TYR A 154 -6.85 13.21 -5.63
C TYR A 154 -6.10 14.38 -6.27
N ARG A 155 -4.83 14.61 -5.90
CA ARG A 155 -3.99 15.60 -6.58
C ARG A 155 -3.74 15.23 -8.04
N GLY A 156 -3.42 13.96 -8.30
CA GLY A 156 -3.24 13.44 -9.64
C GLY A 156 -4.52 13.52 -10.47
N LEU A 157 -5.69 13.17 -9.90
CA LEU A 157 -6.98 13.29 -10.58
C LEU A 157 -7.28 14.74 -10.98
N ALA A 158 -7.01 15.69 -10.07
CA ALA A 158 -7.20 17.10 -10.33
C ALA A 158 -6.22 17.62 -11.40
N GLY A 159 -4.94 17.25 -11.31
CA GLY A 159 -3.90 17.66 -12.26
C GLY A 159 -4.15 17.17 -13.68
N ASN A 160 -4.57 15.91 -13.82
CA ASN A 160 -4.90 15.32 -15.12
C ASN A 160 -6.32 15.66 -15.62
N GLY A 161 -7.17 16.28 -14.79
CA GLY A 161 -8.56 16.56 -15.12
C GLY A 161 -9.48 15.36 -15.21
N TYR A 162 -9.13 14.24 -14.59
CA TYR A 162 -9.91 12.99 -14.65
C TYR A 162 -11.19 13.09 -13.81
N ARG A 163 -12.33 12.78 -14.42
CA ARG A 163 -13.67 12.80 -13.79
C ARG A 163 -14.36 11.43 -13.77
N HIS A 164 -13.79 10.45 -14.45
CA HIS A 164 -14.28 9.08 -14.59
C HIS A 164 -13.60 8.10 -13.64
N VAL A 165 -12.89 8.62 -12.62
CA VAL A 165 -12.27 7.83 -11.55
C VAL A 165 -13.05 8.00 -10.27
N HIS A 166 -13.45 6.89 -9.66
CA HIS A 166 -14.17 6.83 -8.40
C HIS A 166 -13.27 6.24 -7.32
N VAL A 167 -13.02 7.00 -6.25
CA VAL A 167 -12.13 6.58 -5.16
C VAL A 167 -12.96 6.20 -3.94
N LEU A 168 -12.72 5.02 -3.39
CA LEU A 168 -13.32 4.51 -2.16
C LEU A 168 -12.24 4.43 -1.07
N ALA A 169 -12.39 5.26 -0.04
CA ALA A 169 -11.48 5.35 1.10
C ALA A 169 -11.76 4.23 2.12
N CYS A 170 -11.42 3.00 1.78
CA CYS A 170 -11.67 1.81 2.60
C CYS A 170 -10.70 0.69 2.25
N ALA A 171 -10.68 -0.37 3.04
CA ALA A 171 -9.97 -1.61 2.73
C ALA A 171 -10.97 -2.66 2.20
N ALA A 172 -10.52 -3.51 1.27
CA ALA A 172 -11.32 -4.62 0.76
C ALA A 172 -11.13 -5.88 1.62
N SER A 173 -12.23 -6.59 1.92
CA SER A 173 -12.21 -7.82 2.71
C SER A 173 -13.44 -8.69 2.43
N ASP A 174 -13.53 -9.85 3.09
CA ASP A 174 -14.68 -10.75 3.07
C ASP A 174 -15.77 -10.36 4.08
N ALA A 175 -15.54 -9.36 4.92
CA ALA A 175 -16.48 -8.89 5.94
C ALA A 175 -16.43 -7.36 6.08
N ARG A 176 -17.49 -6.79 6.67
CA ARG A 176 -17.49 -5.41 7.15
C ARG A 176 -16.95 -5.39 8.57
N ASP A 177 -15.82 -4.79 8.76
CA ASP A 177 -15.11 -4.74 10.05
C ASP A 177 -14.28 -3.46 10.14
N ILE A 178 -13.60 -3.28 11.27
CA ILE A 178 -12.57 -2.26 11.44
C ILE A 178 -11.22 -2.98 11.57
N VAL A 179 -10.29 -2.61 10.74
CA VAL A 179 -8.92 -3.16 10.74
C VAL A 179 -7.92 -2.06 11.04
N SER A 180 -6.75 -2.44 11.53
CA SER A 180 -5.63 -1.52 11.67
C SER A 180 -4.76 -1.56 10.42
N VAL A 181 -4.28 -0.40 10.01
CA VAL A 181 -3.27 -0.27 8.96
C VAL A 181 -1.96 0.12 9.62
N ALA A 182 -0.94 -0.72 9.47
CA ALA A 182 0.41 -0.39 9.89
C ALA A 182 1.10 0.38 8.77
N THR A 183 1.62 1.57 9.08
CA THR A 183 2.35 2.41 8.15
C THR A 183 3.84 2.30 8.42
N HIS A 184 4.65 2.25 7.37
CA HIS A 184 6.10 2.44 7.47
C HIS A 184 6.40 3.89 7.10
N SER A 185 7.17 4.59 7.93
CA SER A 185 7.44 6.02 7.75
C SER A 185 8.23 6.37 6.47
N ALA A 186 8.84 5.39 5.82
CA ALA A 186 9.72 5.59 4.67
C ALA A 186 9.12 5.12 3.33
N THR A 187 7.89 4.61 3.32
CA THR A 187 7.22 4.11 2.10
C THR A 187 5.76 4.50 2.06
N SER A 188 5.16 4.48 0.87
CA SER A 188 3.71 4.63 0.68
C SER A 188 2.94 3.35 1.01
N ASN A 189 3.63 2.22 1.22
CA ASN A 189 3.00 0.95 1.48
C ASN A 189 2.40 0.86 2.88
N GLY A 190 1.15 0.43 2.95
CA GLY A 190 0.40 0.22 4.19
C GLY A 190 -0.08 -1.23 4.29
N GLN A 191 0.29 -1.90 5.37
CA GLN A 191 -0.13 -3.27 5.62
C GLN A 191 -1.40 -3.31 6.47
N VAL A 192 -2.48 -3.82 5.91
CA VAL A 192 -3.72 -4.07 6.64
C VAL A 192 -3.53 -5.28 7.56
N ARG A 193 -3.95 -5.14 8.83
CA ARG A 193 -3.88 -6.22 9.82
C ARG A 193 -5.22 -6.38 10.52
N MET A 194 -5.62 -7.62 10.78
CA MET A 194 -6.71 -7.89 11.71
C MET A 194 -6.39 -7.25 13.06
N MET A 195 -7.37 -6.63 13.71
CA MET A 195 -7.17 -5.87 14.95
C MET A 195 -6.37 -6.65 16.00
N ASP A 196 -5.20 -6.09 16.36
CA ASP A 196 -4.52 -6.36 17.61
C ASP A 196 -4.69 -5.12 18.51
N ALA A 197 -5.43 -5.25 19.59
CA ALA A 197 -5.64 -4.16 20.53
C ALA A 197 -4.30 -3.74 21.15
N GLY A 198 -3.86 -2.48 20.96
CA GLY A 198 -2.84 -1.88 21.81
C GLY A 198 -1.58 -1.32 21.16
N ALA A 199 -1.46 -1.14 19.85
CA ALA A 199 -0.33 -0.40 19.27
C ALA A 199 -0.68 1.09 19.08
N PRO A 200 0.14 2.03 19.58
CA PRO A 200 -0.20 3.46 19.65
C PRO A 200 -0.17 4.19 18.29
N ASP A 201 0.48 3.65 17.27
CA ASP A 201 0.75 4.36 16.00
C ASP A 201 0.03 3.66 14.82
N ARG A 202 -1.25 3.34 14.96
CA ARG A 202 -2.03 2.68 13.92
C ARG A 202 -3.17 3.55 13.43
N LEU A 203 -3.30 3.61 12.12
CA LEU A 203 -4.53 4.07 11.48
C LEU A 203 -5.56 2.94 11.52
N TYR A 204 -6.81 3.29 11.72
CA TYR A 204 -7.93 2.36 11.63
C TYR A 204 -8.74 2.69 10.39
N THR A 205 -9.13 1.66 9.65
CA THR A 205 -9.98 1.80 8.47
C THR A 205 -11.10 0.79 8.49
N GLN A 206 -12.18 1.14 7.82
CA GLN A 206 -13.30 0.23 7.61
C GLN A 206 -13.00 -0.71 6.45
N THR A 207 -13.31 -1.99 6.62
CA THR A 207 -13.34 -2.95 5.52
C THR A 207 -14.72 -3.04 4.91
N VAL A 208 -14.76 -3.30 3.60
CA VAL A 208 -16.00 -3.56 2.86
C VAL A 208 -15.86 -4.84 2.05
N ARG A 209 -17.01 -5.49 1.83
CA ARG A 209 -17.12 -6.51 0.80
C ARG A 209 -17.38 -5.80 -0.52
N LEU A 210 -16.54 -6.01 -1.51
CA LEU A 210 -16.68 -5.35 -2.82
C LEU A 210 -17.99 -5.73 -3.52
N ASP A 211 -18.51 -6.94 -3.30
CA ASP A 211 -19.83 -7.35 -3.77
C ASP A 211 -21.01 -6.50 -3.23
N ASP A 212 -20.81 -5.87 -2.06
CA ASP A 212 -21.85 -5.03 -1.45
C ASP A 212 -21.82 -3.59 -1.95
N VAL A 213 -20.69 -3.11 -2.43
CA VAL A 213 -20.49 -1.73 -2.90
C VAL A 213 -20.38 -1.62 -4.41
N LEU A 214 -20.04 -2.70 -5.10
CA LEU A 214 -19.86 -2.76 -6.56
C LEU A 214 -20.76 -3.84 -7.21
N GLY A 215 -21.73 -4.39 -6.48
CA GLY A 215 -22.58 -5.48 -6.96
C GLY A 215 -23.44 -5.11 -8.17
N ASP A 216 -23.73 -3.83 -8.36
CA ASP A 216 -24.51 -3.30 -9.50
C ASP A 216 -23.63 -2.93 -10.71
N LEU A 217 -22.31 -3.14 -10.62
CA LEU A 217 -21.42 -2.89 -11.75
C LEU A 217 -21.81 -3.78 -12.93
N ASP A 218 -22.01 -3.20 -14.08
CA ASP A 218 -22.48 -3.87 -15.30
C ASP A 218 -21.35 -4.41 -16.20
N ARG A 219 -20.14 -3.85 -16.04
CA ARG A 219 -18.95 -4.22 -16.80
C ARG A 219 -17.71 -4.10 -15.90
N LEU A 220 -16.76 -4.99 -16.09
CA LEU A 220 -15.42 -4.94 -15.53
C LEU A 220 -14.49 -5.72 -16.48
N ASP A 221 -13.46 -5.07 -16.99
CA ASP A 221 -12.56 -5.65 -17.98
C ASP A 221 -11.27 -6.15 -17.32
N LEU A 222 -10.76 -5.39 -16.34
CA LEU A 222 -9.56 -5.73 -15.59
C LEU A 222 -9.75 -5.35 -14.12
N ALA A 223 -9.29 -6.23 -13.21
CA ALA A 223 -9.18 -5.94 -11.78
C ALA A 223 -7.76 -6.21 -11.30
N LYS A 224 -7.18 -5.30 -10.52
CA LYS A 224 -5.91 -5.49 -9.82
C LYS A 224 -6.17 -5.63 -8.33
N PHE A 225 -5.56 -6.62 -7.69
CA PHE A 225 -5.54 -6.83 -6.24
C PHE A 225 -4.09 -6.87 -5.77
N ASP A 226 -3.69 -5.86 -5.02
CA ASP A 226 -2.36 -5.71 -4.47
C ASP A 226 -2.50 -4.99 -3.13
N ILE A 227 -2.73 -5.78 -2.08
CA ILE A 227 -3.09 -5.33 -0.74
C ILE A 227 -2.32 -6.04 0.36
N GLU A 228 -1.08 -6.38 0.04
CA GLU A 228 -0.09 -6.83 1.01
C GLU A 228 -0.54 -8.07 1.82
N GLY A 229 -1.11 -9.06 1.11
CA GLY A 229 -1.52 -10.34 1.66
C GLY A 229 -3.00 -10.45 2.03
N PHE A 230 -3.82 -9.40 1.87
CA PHE A 230 -5.28 -9.46 2.08
C PHE A 230 -6.07 -9.90 0.84
N GLU A 231 -5.41 -10.19 -0.27
CA GLU A 231 -6.01 -10.60 -1.55
C GLU A 231 -7.00 -11.74 -1.40
N PRO A 232 -6.73 -12.83 -0.62
CA PRO A 232 -7.69 -13.92 -0.46
C PRO A 232 -9.01 -13.48 0.17
N ARG A 233 -8.97 -12.53 1.11
CA ARG A 233 -10.17 -11.99 1.74
C ARG A 233 -10.94 -11.07 0.81
N ALA A 234 -10.23 -10.18 0.11
CA ALA A 234 -10.85 -9.30 -0.89
C ALA A 234 -11.51 -10.13 -2.00
N TRP A 235 -10.84 -11.19 -2.47
CA TRP A 235 -11.38 -12.14 -3.45
C TRP A 235 -12.70 -12.76 -3.00
N ARG A 236 -12.77 -13.29 -1.78
CA ARG A 236 -14.02 -13.85 -1.21
C ARG A 236 -15.11 -12.80 -1.12
N GLY A 237 -14.77 -11.56 -0.77
CA GLY A 237 -15.70 -10.43 -0.69
C GLY A 237 -16.15 -9.88 -2.04
N PHE A 238 -15.55 -10.32 -3.15
CA PHE A 238 -15.86 -9.89 -4.51
C PHE A 238 -16.25 -11.05 -5.44
N ARG A 239 -16.37 -12.24 -4.91
CA ARG A 239 -16.56 -13.48 -5.68
C ARG A 239 -17.74 -13.43 -6.63
N ARG A 240 -18.90 -12.94 -6.17
CA ARG A 240 -20.12 -12.90 -7.00
C ARG A 240 -19.94 -12.02 -8.24
N THR A 241 -19.30 -10.86 -8.06
CA THR A 241 -19.05 -9.93 -9.17
C THR A 241 -17.98 -10.48 -10.12
N LEU A 242 -16.92 -11.10 -9.61
CA LEU A 242 -15.91 -11.78 -10.42
C LEU A 242 -16.54 -12.90 -11.27
N GLU A 243 -17.36 -13.75 -10.67
CA GLU A 243 -18.05 -14.84 -11.39
C GLU A 243 -19.01 -14.33 -12.46
N ARG A 244 -19.68 -13.18 -12.23
CA ARG A 244 -20.65 -12.60 -13.15
C ARG A 244 -20.01 -11.84 -14.30
N LEU A 245 -18.98 -11.03 -14.03
CA LEU A 245 -18.37 -10.13 -15.02
C LEU A 245 -17.14 -10.70 -15.69
N ARG A 246 -16.48 -11.67 -15.06
CA ARG A 246 -15.36 -12.43 -15.64
C ARG A 246 -14.20 -11.55 -16.14
N PRO A 247 -13.73 -10.54 -15.36
CA PRO A 247 -12.59 -9.73 -15.79
C PRO A 247 -11.30 -10.55 -15.87
N VAL A 248 -10.31 -10.04 -16.59
CA VAL A 248 -8.92 -10.43 -16.35
C VAL A 248 -8.54 -9.93 -14.94
N VAL A 249 -7.78 -10.70 -14.18
CA VAL A 249 -7.33 -10.32 -12.86
C VAL A 249 -5.81 -10.29 -12.80
N LEU A 250 -5.26 -9.20 -12.26
CA LEU A 250 -3.90 -9.09 -11.79
C LEU A 250 -3.91 -9.17 -10.27
N THR A 251 -3.02 -9.95 -9.68
CA THR A 251 -2.97 -10.05 -8.22
C THR A 251 -1.57 -10.34 -7.72
N GLU A 252 -1.21 -9.71 -6.60
CA GLU A 252 -0.02 -10.08 -5.85
C GLU A 252 -0.24 -11.44 -5.14
N PHE A 253 0.81 -12.25 -5.10
CA PHE A 253 0.87 -13.49 -4.33
C PHE A 253 2.03 -13.41 -3.36
N HIS A 254 1.74 -13.06 -2.11
CA HIS A 254 2.73 -12.90 -1.06
C HIS A 254 2.46 -13.86 0.11
N PRO A 255 2.97 -15.12 0.07
CA PRO A 255 2.66 -16.16 1.04
C PRO A 255 2.89 -15.79 2.50
N HIS A 256 3.98 -15.08 2.80
CA HIS A 256 4.27 -14.63 4.16
C HIS A 256 3.19 -13.66 4.68
N CYS A 257 2.82 -12.66 3.89
CA CYS A 257 1.82 -11.66 4.25
C CYS A 257 0.43 -12.29 4.38
N MET A 258 0.06 -13.22 3.49
CA MET A 258 -1.22 -13.95 3.57
C MET A 258 -1.37 -14.72 4.88
N ARG A 259 -0.34 -15.45 5.31
CA ARG A 259 -0.37 -16.15 6.61
C ARG A 259 -0.37 -15.18 7.78
N THR A 260 0.46 -14.15 7.72
CA THR A 260 0.69 -13.24 8.85
C THR A 260 -0.48 -12.29 9.07
N TYR A 261 -1.03 -11.69 8.00
CA TYR A 261 -2.00 -10.60 8.09
C TYR A 261 -3.43 -11.06 7.82
N ALA A 262 -3.66 -11.79 6.74
CA ALA A 262 -4.99 -12.30 6.41
C ALA A 262 -5.36 -13.58 7.15
N ARG A 263 -4.37 -14.31 7.69
CA ARG A 263 -4.53 -15.63 8.33
C ARG A 263 -5.16 -16.65 7.38
N VAL A 264 -4.70 -16.64 6.14
CA VAL A 264 -5.12 -17.55 5.07
C VAL A 264 -3.91 -18.32 4.57
N GLU A 265 -4.06 -19.61 4.35
CA GLU A 265 -3.00 -20.41 3.73
C GLU A 265 -2.89 -20.06 2.23
N PRO A 266 -1.67 -19.78 1.73
CA PRO A 266 -1.47 -19.37 0.34
C PRO A 266 -2.01 -20.35 -0.70
N ALA A 267 -1.98 -21.66 -0.38
CA ALA A 267 -2.54 -22.69 -1.26
C ALA A 267 -4.04 -22.50 -1.48
N GLU A 268 -4.80 -22.09 -0.45
CA GLU A 268 -6.23 -21.81 -0.60
C GLU A 268 -6.48 -20.67 -1.60
N TYR A 269 -5.61 -19.67 -1.62
CA TYR A 269 -5.75 -18.57 -2.58
C TYR A 269 -5.42 -19.02 -4.00
N LEU A 270 -4.35 -19.79 -4.20
CA LEU A 270 -4.05 -20.37 -5.50
C LEU A 270 -5.21 -21.24 -6.01
N ASP A 271 -5.80 -22.09 -5.14
CA ASP A 271 -6.96 -22.90 -5.54
C ASP A 271 -8.12 -22.02 -6.04
N MET A 272 -8.43 -20.90 -5.35
CA MET A 272 -9.45 -19.96 -5.80
C MET A 272 -9.13 -19.35 -7.18
N LEU A 273 -7.86 -19.02 -7.44
CA LEU A 273 -7.42 -18.48 -8.72
C LEU A 273 -7.55 -19.51 -9.84
N PHE A 274 -7.16 -20.77 -9.59
CA PHE A 274 -7.27 -21.86 -10.59
C PHE A 274 -8.71 -22.30 -10.83
N GLU A 275 -9.60 -22.22 -9.82
CA GLU A 275 -11.05 -22.38 -10.01
C GLU A 275 -11.64 -21.31 -10.95
N TYR A 276 -11.12 -20.09 -10.87
CA TYR A 276 -11.59 -18.97 -11.67
C TYR A 276 -11.10 -19.04 -13.13
N GLY A 277 -9.83 -19.42 -13.32
CA GLY A 277 -9.28 -19.42 -14.67
C GLY A 277 -7.85 -19.92 -14.81
N ARG A 278 -7.22 -19.51 -15.91
CA ARG A 278 -5.82 -19.82 -16.19
C ARG A 278 -4.89 -18.84 -15.50
N VAL A 279 -3.96 -19.35 -14.71
CA VAL A 279 -3.01 -18.56 -13.95
C VAL A 279 -1.67 -18.49 -14.67
N HIS A 280 -1.14 -17.26 -14.77
CA HIS A 280 0.17 -16.97 -15.34
C HIS A 280 0.98 -16.20 -14.32
N VAL A 281 2.22 -16.61 -14.09
CA VAL A 281 3.21 -15.83 -13.35
C VAL A 281 3.77 -14.74 -14.26
N LEU A 282 3.83 -13.53 -13.78
CA LEU A 282 4.42 -12.37 -14.45
C LEU A 282 5.81 -12.08 -13.87
N PRO A 283 6.89 -12.59 -14.45
CA PRO A 283 8.22 -12.32 -13.94
C PRO A 283 8.61 -10.85 -14.24
N HIS A 284 9.42 -10.25 -13.36
CA HIS A 284 9.95 -8.90 -13.61
C HIS A 284 10.70 -8.77 -14.94
N GLN A 285 11.30 -9.87 -15.40
CA GLN A 285 11.98 -9.96 -16.71
C GLN A 285 11.53 -11.23 -17.45
N GLY A 286 11.27 -11.09 -18.74
CA GLY A 286 10.83 -12.20 -19.58
C GLY A 286 9.34 -12.21 -19.87
N GLU A 287 8.86 -13.35 -20.36
CA GLU A 287 7.46 -13.55 -20.74
C GLU A 287 6.66 -14.18 -19.60
N ALA A 288 5.34 -13.93 -19.60
CA ALA A 288 4.41 -14.57 -18.67
C ALA A 288 4.48 -16.11 -18.79
N GLN A 289 4.50 -16.79 -17.66
CA GLN A 289 4.60 -18.25 -17.59
C GLN A 289 3.30 -18.86 -17.09
N SER A 290 2.65 -19.69 -17.91
CA SER A 290 1.43 -20.37 -17.52
C SER A 290 1.74 -21.50 -16.53
N CYS A 291 0.97 -21.59 -15.45
CA CYS A 291 1.01 -22.72 -14.53
C CYS A 291 -0.18 -23.65 -14.78
N ALA A 292 0.05 -24.94 -14.69
CA ALA A 292 -0.99 -25.95 -14.90
C ALA A 292 -1.93 -26.08 -13.71
N ASP A 293 -1.40 -25.89 -12.48
CA ASP A 293 -2.14 -25.99 -11.23
C ASP A 293 -1.49 -25.19 -10.09
N ALA A 294 -2.14 -25.19 -8.94
CA ALA A 294 -1.70 -24.49 -7.73
C ALA A 294 -0.34 -25.03 -7.20
N ALA A 295 -0.05 -26.30 -7.41
CA ALA A 295 1.20 -26.88 -6.97
C ALA A 295 2.38 -26.38 -7.79
N GLU A 296 2.21 -26.25 -9.11
CA GLU A 296 3.23 -25.68 -10.00
C GLU A 296 3.47 -24.19 -9.69
N ALA A 297 2.42 -23.41 -9.48
CA ALA A 297 2.54 -22.01 -9.08
C ALA A 297 3.29 -21.87 -7.73
N MET A 298 3.01 -22.73 -6.77
CA MET A 298 3.72 -22.77 -5.49
C MET A 298 5.18 -23.17 -5.64
N GLN A 299 5.49 -24.13 -6.50
CA GLN A 299 6.89 -24.51 -6.80
C GLN A 299 7.64 -23.37 -7.47
N TYR A 300 6.99 -22.65 -8.38
CA TYR A 300 7.58 -21.46 -8.99
C TYR A 300 7.94 -20.42 -7.94
N TRP A 301 7.00 -20.11 -7.04
CA TRP A 301 7.25 -19.18 -5.94
C TRP A 301 8.42 -19.64 -5.06
N GLN A 302 8.46 -20.92 -4.66
CA GLN A 302 9.55 -21.47 -3.83
C GLN A 302 10.90 -21.33 -4.51
N ALA A 303 10.96 -21.57 -5.82
CA ALA A 303 12.20 -21.43 -6.59
C ALA A 303 12.64 -19.96 -6.69
N ALA A 304 11.69 -19.04 -6.90
CA ALA A 304 11.95 -17.60 -6.96
C ALA A 304 12.43 -17.04 -5.60
N ASP A 305 11.76 -17.43 -4.51
CA ASP A 305 12.14 -17.05 -3.14
C ASP A 305 13.53 -17.52 -2.78
N ALA A 306 13.85 -18.79 -3.08
CA ALA A 306 15.17 -19.37 -2.84
C ALA A 306 16.26 -18.65 -3.67
N ALA A 307 15.98 -18.32 -4.94
CA ALA A 307 16.90 -17.60 -5.81
C ALA A 307 17.17 -16.16 -5.32
N ALA A 308 16.14 -15.49 -4.83
CA ALA A 308 16.22 -14.15 -4.26
C ALA A 308 16.79 -14.12 -2.84
N ARG A 309 16.92 -15.27 -2.16
CA ARG A 309 17.32 -15.40 -0.73
C ARG A 309 16.41 -14.58 0.20
N ASN A 310 15.11 -14.60 -0.07
CA ASN A 310 14.13 -13.77 0.64
C ASN A 310 13.54 -14.44 1.88
N ASP A 311 13.99 -15.64 2.25
CA ASP A 311 13.58 -16.37 3.47
C ASP A 311 12.04 -16.45 3.65
N GLY A 312 11.32 -16.67 2.55
CA GLY A 312 9.87 -16.81 2.53
C GLY A 312 9.10 -15.49 2.34
N THR A 313 9.79 -14.38 2.10
CA THR A 313 9.17 -13.04 1.93
C THR A 313 9.09 -12.57 0.47
N HIS A 314 9.44 -13.41 -0.48
CA HIS A 314 9.28 -13.10 -1.90
C HIS A 314 7.79 -13.04 -2.28
N HIS A 315 7.44 -12.15 -3.20
CA HIS A 315 6.11 -12.11 -3.81
C HIS A 315 6.20 -12.39 -5.31
N LEU A 316 5.07 -12.75 -5.90
CA LEU A 316 4.90 -12.89 -7.34
C LEU A 316 3.70 -12.04 -7.78
N ASP A 317 3.77 -11.51 -8.99
CA ASP A 317 2.61 -10.98 -9.69
C ASP A 317 2.01 -12.06 -10.56
N LEU A 318 0.70 -12.26 -10.43
CA LEU A 318 -0.06 -13.24 -11.18
C LEU A 318 -1.10 -12.56 -12.06
N MET A 319 -1.24 -13.06 -13.29
CA MET A 319 -2.37 -12.73 -14.16
C MET A 319 -3.29 -13.94 -14.24
N VAL A 320 -4.58 -13.72 -14.01
CA VAL A 320 -5.60 -14.77 -14.12
C VAL A 320 -6.56 -14.42 -15.24
N GLN A 321 -6.58 -15.24 -16.27
CA GLN A 321 -7.53 -15.14 -17.38
C GLN A 321 -8.73 -16.02 -17.07
N PRO A 322 -9.98 -15.48 -17.08
CA PRO A 322 -11.16 -16.27 -16.75
C PRO A 322 -11.31 -17.48 -17.67
N GLY A 323 -11.63 -18.63 -17.09
CA GLY A 323 -11.97 -19.84 -17.87
C GLY A 323 -13.19 -19.59 -18.79
N ARG A 324 -13.36 -20.37 -19.83
CA ARG A 324 -14.53 -20.28 -20.73
C ARG A 324 -15.79 -20.83 -20.09
#